data_ab7a1937b51010962c2fe7f4f042588d
#
_entry.id   ab7a1937b51010962c2fe7f4f042588d
#
_cell.length_a   1.000
_cell.length_b   1.000
_cell.length_c   1.000
_cell.angle_alpha   90.00
_cell.angle_beta   90.00
_cell.angle_gamma   90.00
#
_symmetry.space_group_name_H-M   'P 1'
#
loop_
_entity.id
_entity.type
_entity.pdbx_description
1 polymer ?
#
loop_
_entity_poly.entity_id
_entity_poly.type
_entity_poly.pdbx_seq_one_letter_code
_entity_poly.pdbx_strand_id
1 'polypeptide(L)'
;MDDSGELVEFTAIEVQTIDTTGNYRTAREMLLHERAIVADTVGFNWENVSKRIIPQIIYKGQVLQREELCRTGLYFVCPQPIYDRVLRRLGGKERLPKFPTQPASIHFVSYDYIDTETIDGKIRPLGVMEEHCTTVYKIQEAFSAMNLPDGNVYRDAIRRSLYN
;
A
#
# COMPACT_ATOMS: atom_id res chain seq x y z
N MET A 1 -13.10 -23.02 -9.14
CA MET A 1 -12.86 -24.36 -9.75
C MET A 1 -14.22 -24.88 -10.14
N ASP A 2 -14.32 -25.55 -11.25
CA ASP A 2 -15.55 -26.24 -11.68
C ASP A 2 -15.73 -27.60 -10.98
N ASP A 3 -16.81 -28.31 -11.33
CA ASP A 3 -17.13 -29.63 -10.75
C ASP A 3 -16.10 -30.73 -11.10
N SER A 4 -15.26 -30.50 -12.12
CA SER A 4 -14.13 -31.39 -12.50
C SER A 4 -12.84 -31.09 -11.76
N GLY A 5 -12.80 -29.98 -10.99
CA GLY A 5 -11.62 -29.50 -10.28
C GLY A 5 -10.68 -28.63 -11.12
N GLU A 6 -11.10 -28.24 -12.33
CA GLU A 6 -10.33 -27.31 -13.15
C GLU A 6 -10.49 -25.87 -12.67
N LEU A 7 -9.40 -25.09 -12.78
CA LEU A 7 -9.39 -23.67 -12.46
C LEU A 7 -10.11 -22.89 -13.55
N VAL A 8 -11.24 -22.27 -13.21
CA VAL A 8 -12.05 -21.47 -14.14
C VAL A 8 -11.88 -19.96 -13.95
N GLU A 9 -11.59 -19.54 -12.72
CA GLU A 9 -11.35 -18.13 -12.36
C GLU A 9 -10.56 -18.03 -11.06
N PHE A 10 -9.75 -16.98 -10.92
CA PHE A 10 -9.11 -16.64 -9.67
C PHE A 10 -9.04 -15.14 -9.44
N THR A 11 -8.87 -14.77 -8.18
CA THR A 11 -8.65 -13.40 -7.72
C THR A 11 -7.34 -13.34 -6.95
N ALA A 12 -6.50 -12.35 -7.24
CA ALA A 12 -5.26 -12.13 -6.50
C ALA A 12 -5.51 -11.19 -5.31
N ILE A 13 -5.10 -11.62 -4.13
CA ILE A 13 -5.18 -10.82 -2.90
C ILE A 13 -3.78 -10.66 -2.33
N GLU A 14 -3.36 -9.42 -2.13
CA GLU A 14 -2.12 -9.07 -1.44
C GLU A 14 -2.44 -8.37 -0.13
N VAL A 15 -1.98 -8.93 0.97
CA VAL A 15 -2.07 -8.29 2.29
C VAL A 15 -0.71 -7.68 2.60
N GLN A 16 -0.68 -6.36 2.75
CA GLN A 16 0.56 -5.61 2.91
C GLN A 16 0.57 -4.81 4.20
N THR A 17 1.66 -4.96 4.95
CA THR A 17 2.02 -4.08 6.07
C THR A 17 3.24 -3.24 5.69
N ILE A 18 3.78 -2.46 6.63
CA ILE A 18 4.97 -1.63 6.40
C ILE A 18 6.09 -2.05 7.35
N ASP A 19 7.32 -2.00 6.83
CA ASP A 19 8.52 -2.25 7.64
C ASP A 19 8.80 -1.09 8.60
N THR A 20 9.47 -1.39 9.70
CA THR A 20 9.94 -0.39 10.66
C THR A 20 11.36 0.09 10.32
N THR A 21 11.72 1.28 10.77
CA THR A 21 13.04 1.88 10.53
C THR A 21 14.11 1.44 11.52
N GLY A 22 13.80 0.58 12.46
CA GLY A 22 14.71 0.14 13.51
C GLY A 22 14.40 -1.26 14.03
N ASN A 23 15.07 -1.63 15.10
CA ASN A 23 14.87 -2.92 15.74
C ASN A 23 13.77 -2.82 16.82
N TYR A 24 12.63 -3.40 16.57
CA TYR A 24 11.49 -3.46 17.48
C TYR A 24 11.55 -4.65 18.45
N ARG A 25 12.67 -5.40 18.51
CA ARG A 25 12.77 -6.63 19.32
C ARG A 25 12.47 -6.38 20.79
N THR A 26 13.09 -5.34 21.38
CA THR A 26 12.89 -4.98 22.79
C THR A 26 11.44 -4.63 23.08
N ALA A 27 10.82 -3.77 22.27
CA ALA A 27 9.42 -3.40 22.42
C ALA A 27 8.48 -4.61 22.28
N ARG A 28 8.80 -5.53 21.36
CA ARG A 28 8.06 -6.79 21.19
C ARG A 28 8.20 -7.71 22.40
N GLU A 29 9.39 -7.87 22.94
CA GLU A 29 9.65 -8.70 24.13
C GLU A 29 8.93 -8.15 25.36
N MET A 30 8.99 -6.84 25.60
CA MET A 30 8.25 -6.17 26.65
C MET A 30 6.74 -6.38 26.51
N LEU A 31 6.19 -6.26 25.31
CA LEU A 31 4.77 -6.51 25.06
C LEU A 31 4.37 -7.96 25.32
N LEU A 32 5.19 -8.92 24.88
CA LEU A 32 4.86 -10.36 25.01
C LEU A 32 5.02 -10.89 26.44
N HIS A 33 6.04 -10.47 27.14
CA HIS A 33 6.40 -11.03 28.46
C HIS A 33 5.85 -10.21 29.62
N GLU A 34 5.88 -8.88 29.49
CA GLU A 34 5.51 -7.98 30.59
C GLU A 34 4.18 -7.26 30.36
N ARG A 35 3.58 -7.46 29.16
CA ARG A 35 2.36 -6.74 28.74
C ARG A 35 2.50 -5.22 28.86
N ALA A 36 3.72 -4.72 28.72
CA ALA A 36 4.05 -3.32 28.83
C ALA A 36 4.25 -2.69 27.43
N ILE A 37 3.73 -1.48 27.26
CA ILE A 37 3.99 -0.64 26.08
C ILE A 37 5.14 0.29 26.45
N VAL A 38 6.25 0.16 25.72
CA VAL A 38 7.45 1.01 25.92
C VAL A 38 7.48 2.07 24.84
N ALA A 39 7.86 3.28 25.22
CA ALA A 39 8.17 4.31 24.22
C ALA A 39 9.40 3.86 23.42
N ASP A 40 9.24 3.73 22.12
CA ASP A 40 10.29 3.33 21.20
C ASP A 40 10.56 4.43 20.18
N THR A 41 11.79 4.52 19.72
CA THR A 41 12.22 5.43 18.64
C THR A 41 12.01 4.82 17.26
N VAL A 42 11.52 3.59 17.21
CA VAL A 42 11.24 2.87 15.95
C VAL A 42 10.05 3.49 15.24
N GLY A 43 10.31 4.02 14.05
CA GLY A 43 9.27 4.57 13.17
C GLY A 43 8.91 3.63 12.02
N PHE A 44 7.86 3.97 11.31
CA PHE A 44 7.51 3.29 10.05
C PHE A 44 8.41 3.75 8.91
N ASN A 45 8.87 2.82 8.08
CA ASN A 45 9.65 3.15 6.89
C ASN A 45 8.73 3.60 5.75
N TRP A 46 8.27 4.85 5.84
CA TRP A 46 7.34 5.43 4.87
C TRP A 46 7.90 5.56 3.45
N GLU A 47 9.23 5.51 3.28
CA GLU A 47 9.85 5.50 1.96
C GLU A 47 9.50 4.22 1.18
N ASN A 48 9.26 3.11 1.88
CA ASN A 48 8.86 1.85 1.26
C ASN A 48 7.56 1.96 0.47
N VAL A 49 6.67 2.89 0.81
CA VAL A 49 5.46 3.14 0.02
C VAL A 49 5.82 3.54 -1.41
N SER A 50 6.75 4.48 -1.58
CA SER A 50 7.17 4.95 -2.90
C SER A 50 8.16 4.01 -3.58
N LYS A 51 9.08 3.40 -2.81
CA LYS A 51 10.19 2.60 -3.37
C LYS A 51 9.81 1.15 -3.64
N ARG A 52 8.84 0.61 -2.92
CA ARG A 52 8.48 -0.82 -3.00
C ARG A 52 6.99 -1.04 -3.22
N ILE A 53 6.11 -0.52 -2.36
CA ILE A 53 4.68 -0.86 -2.36
C ILE A 53 4.03 -0.44 -3.68
N ILE A 54 4.07 0.83 -4.04
CA ILE A 54 3.42 1.32 -5.27
C ILE A 54 4.02 0.67 -6.54
N PRO A 55 5.35 0.56 -6.71
CA PRO A 55 5.92 -0.17 -7.84
C PRO A 55 5.48 -1.63 -7.93
N GLN A 56 5.36 -2.33 -6.79
CA GLN A 56 4.87 -3.71 -6.76
C GLN A 56 3.39 -3.80 -7.17
N ILE A 57 2.52 -2.89 -6.70
CA ILE A 57 1.12 -2.83 -7.11
C ILE A 57 1.02 -2.65 -8.63
N ILE A 58 1.80 -1.72 -9.20
CA ILE A 58 1.83 -1.47 -10.64
C ILE A 58 2.28 -2.72 -11.39
N TYR A 59 3.40 -3.31 -10.98
CA TYR A 59 3.95 -4.50 -11.63
C TYR A 59 2.96 -5.68 -11.58
N LYS A 60 2.43 -6.00 -10.39
CA LYS A 60 1.49 -7.11 -10.21
C LYS A 60 0.18 -6.88 -10.98
N GLY A 61 -0.34 -5.65 -10.96
CA GLY A 61 -1.52 -5.30 -11.73
C GLY A 61 -1.30 -5.46 -13.24
N GLN A 62 -0.12 -5.10 -13.75
CA GLN A 62 0.24 -5.32 -15.15
C GLN A 62 0.41 -6.80 -15.53
N VAL A 63 0.88 -7.63 -14.61
CA VAL A 63 0.96 -9.08 -14.81
C VAL A 63 -0.45 -9.69 -14.83
N LEU A 64 -1.24 -9.41 -13.77
CA LEU A 64 -2.56 -10.02 -13.57
C LEU A 64 -3.56 -9.69 -14.69
N GLN A 65 -3.51 -8.49 -15.28
CA GLN A 65 -4.38 -8.14 -16.41
C GLN A 65 -4.14 -8.99 -17.67
N ARG A 66 -3.01 -9.71 -17.75
CA ARG A 66 -2.68 -10.62 -18.86
C ARG A 66 -3.10 -12.06 -18.59
N GLU A 67 -3.55 -12.34 -17.37
CA GLU A 67 -4.04 -13.65 -16.98
C GLU A 67 -5.51 -13.79 -17.36
N GLU A 68 -5.80 -14.67 -18.31
CA GLU A 68 -7.16 -14.86 -18.85
C GLU A 68 -8.20 -15.19 -17.78
N LEU A 69 -7.79 -15.90 -16.74
CA LEU A 69 -8.65 -16.32 -15.64
C LEU A 69 -8.74 -15.30 -14.50
N CYS A 70 -7.92 -14.24 -14.51
CA CYS A 70 -7.96 -13.16 -13.50
C CYS A 70 -8.84 -12.01 -13.99
N ARG A 71 -10.14 -12.06 -13.75
CA ARG A 71 -11.09 -11.06 -14.25
C ARG A 71 -11.26 -9.84 -13.37
N THR A 72 -10.85 -9.95 -12.11
CA THR A 72 -11.09 -8.92 -11.08
C THR A 72 -9.85 -8.07 -10.76
N GLY A 73 -8.67 -8.44 -11.28
CA GLY A 73 -7.40 -7.76 -10.99
C GLY A 73 -6.86 -8.06 -9.59
N LEU A 74 -6.21 -7.08 -8.97
CA LEU A 74 -5.54 -7.21 -7.68
C LEU A 74 -6.35 -6.56 -6.55
N TYR A 75 -6.62 -7.29 -5.48
CA TYR A 75 -7.07 -6.76 -4.21
C TYR A 75 -5.86 -6.48 -3.31
N PHE A 76 -5.63 -5.22 -3.00
CA PHE A 76 -4.56 -4.76 -2.12
C PHE A 76 -5.13 -4.38 -0.77
N VAL A 77 -4.91 -5.25 0.22
CA VAL A 77 -5.45 -5.13 1.57
C VAL A 77 -4.36 -4.59 2.50
N CYS A 78 -4.61 -3.47 3.16
CA CYS A 78 -3.62 -2.84 4.04
C CYS A 78 -4.26 -2.07 5.19
N PRO A 79 -3.51 -1.80 6.29
CA PRO A 79 -3.95 -0.88 7.33
C PRO A 79 -4.26 0.52 6.80
N GLN A 80 -5.24 1.20 7.39
CA GLN A 80 -5.66 2.55 6.99
C GLN A 80 -4.49 3.55 6.85
N PRO A 81 -3.51 3.62 7.77
CA PRO A 81 -2.39 4.56 7.61
C PRO A 81 -1.53 4.31 6.36
N ILE A 82 -1.42 3.06 5.91
CA ILE A 82 -0.69 2.73 4.67
C ILE A 82 -1.49 3.20 3.46
N TYR A 83 -2.81 2.95 3.43
CA TYR A 83 -3.69 3.43 2.39
C TYR A 83 -3.62 4.96 2.25
N ASP A 84 -3.72 5.69 3.35
CA ASP A 84 -3.60 7.16 3.37
C ASP A 84 -2.26 7.64 2.81
N ARG A 85 -1.18 6.93 3.13
CA ARG A 85 0.15 7.24 2.63
C ARG A 85 0.29 6.96 1.13
N VAL A 86 -0.28 5.86 0.65
CA VAL A 86 -0.36 5.53 -0.79
C VAL A 86 -1.13 6.62 -1.52
N LEU A 87 -2.32 6.98 -1.05
CA LEU A 87 -3.14 8.05 -1.65
C LEU A 87 -2.38 9.37 -1.71
N ARG A 88 -1.76 9.78 -0.60
CA ARG A 88 -0.97 11.02 -0.55
C ARG A 88 0.17 11.00 -1.58
N ARG A 89 0.85 9.87 -1.74
CA ARG A 89 1.93 9.72 -2.72
C ARG A 89 1.42 9.75 -4.16
N LEU A 90 0.19 9.34 -4.40
CA LEU A 90 -0.46 9.35 -5.72
C LEU A 90 -1.23 10.66 -6.00
N GLY A 91 -1.23 11.62 -5.07
CA GLY A 91 -1.83 12.93 -5.25
C GLY A 91 -3.31 13.03 -4.89
N GLY A 92 -3.82 12.08 -4.09
CA GLY A 92 -5.19 12.09 -3.57
C GLY A 92 -6.17 11.25 -4.39
N LYS A 93 -7.39 11.10 -3.87
CA LYS A 93 -8.47 10.33 -4.51
C LYS A 93 -8.89 10.92 -5.86
N GLU A 94 -8.74 12.23 -6.02
CA GLU A 94 -9.12 12.96 -7.25
C GLU A 94 -8.30 12.48 -8.47
N ARG A 95 -7.09 12.00 -8.24
CA ARG A 95 -6.22 11.44 -9.30
C ARG A 95 -6.46 9.96 -9.56
N LEU A 96 -7.26 9.31 -8.73
CA LEU A 96 -7.59 7.90 -8.82
C LEU A 96 -9.10 7.71 -8.96
N PRO A 97 -9.68 8.06 -10.10
CA PRO A 97 -11.11 7.89 -10.32
C PRO A 97 -11.52 6.42 -10.14
N LYS A 98 -12.74 6.21 -9.65
CA LYS A 98 -13.32 4.87 -9.51
C LYS A 98 -13.71 4.30 -10.87
N PHE A 99 -13.42 3.02 -11.05
CA PHE A 99 -13.82 2.25 -12.23
C PHE A 99 -14.59 1.00 -11.82
N PRO A 100 -15.45 0.47 -12.69
CA PRO A 100 -15.99 -0.88 -12.54
C PRO A 100 -14.87 -1.92 -12.54
N THR A 101 -15.10 -3.03 -11.85
CA THR A 101 -14.17 -4.15 -11.80
C THR A 101 -13.86 -4.69 -13.20
N GLN A 102 -12.58 -4.87 -13.49
CA GLN A 102 -12.04 -5.35 -14.76
C GLN A 102 -10.66 -5.97 -14.54
N PRO A 103 -10.07 -6.70 -15.50
CA PRO A 103 -8.76 -7.36 -15.31
C PRO A 103 -7.62 -6.43 -14.89
N ALA A 104 -7.66 -5.16 -15.30
CA ALA A 104 -6.67 -4.14 -14.90
C ALA A 104 -6.99 -3.43 -13.59
N SER A 105 -7.99 -3.88 -12.83
CA SER A 105 -8.41 -3.24 -11.58
C SER A 105 -7.40 -3.44 -10.46
N ILE A 106 -7.25 -2.40 -9.65
CA ILE A 106 -6.63 -2.44 -8.34
C ILE A 106 -7.69 -2.03 -7.32
N HIS A 107 -8.07 -2.96 -6.48
CA HIS A 107 -8.99 -2.75 -5.38
C HIS A 107 -8.20 -2.48 -4.10
N PHE A 108 -8.19 -1.25 -3.65
CA PHE A 108 -7.70 -0.93 -2.32
C PHE A 108 -8.77 -1.26 -1.29
N VAL A 109 -8.41 -2.07 -0.31
CA VAL A 109 -9.24 -2.40 0.85
C VAL A 109 -8.44 -2.04 2.10
N SER A 110 -8.83 -0.97 2.77
CA SER A 110 -8.17 -0.56 4.00
C SER A 110 -8.94 -1.05 5.22
N TYR A 111 -8.22 -1.36 6.28
CA TYR A 111 -8.78 -1.80 7.54
C TYR A 111 -8.16 -1.07 8.73
N ASP A 112 -8.93 -0.93 9.80
CA ASP A 112 -8.47 -0.44 11.10
C ASP A 112 -9.35 -1.02 12.21
N TYR A 113 -9.03 -0.70 13.46
CA TYR A 113 -9.87 -1.05 14.60
C TYR A 113 -11.16 -0.26 14.57
N ILE A 114 -12.31 -0.96 14.70
CA ILE A 114 -13.63 -0.31 14.68
C ILE A 114 -13.98 0.32 16.04
N ASP A 115 -13.45 -0.22 17.13
CA ASP A 115 -13.69 0.33 18.47
C ASP A 115 -12.53 1.19 18.92
N THR A 116 -12.84 2.39 19.39
CA THR A 116 -11.89 3.31 19.99
C THR A 116 -11.63 2.99 21.46
N GLU A 117 -12.56 2.32 22.13
CA GLU A 117 -12.40 1.93 23.55
C GLU A 117 -11.59 0.63 23.67
N THR A 118 -10.49 0.72 24.39
CA THR A 118 -9.69 -0.44 24.74
C THR A 118 -10.18 -1.01 26.05
N ILE A 119 -10.77 -2.21 26.02
CA ILE A 119 -11.16 -2.95 27.22
C ILE A 119 -10.07 -3.99 27.48
N ASP A 120 -9.47 -3.94 28.68
CA ASP A 120 -8.42 -4.88 29.07
C ASP A 120 -8.88 -6.34 28.91
N GLY A 121 -8.03 -7.13 28.25
CA GLY A 121 -8.28 -8.55 28.01
C GLY A 121 -9.26 -8.87 26.87
N LYS A 122 -9.82 -7.87 26.17
CA LYS A 122 -10.66 -8.09 25.00
C LYS A 122 -9.88 -7.87 23.70
N ILE A 123 -10.19 -8.71 22.70
CA ILE A 123 -9.69 -8.54 21.34
C ILE A 123 -10.46 -7.39 20.68
N ARG A 124 -9.75 -6.43 20.13
CA ARG A 124 -10.36 -5.35 19.35
C ARG A 124 -10.67 -5.86 17.94
N PRO A 125 -11.92 -5.72 17.47
CA PRO A 125 -12.28 -6.14 16.12
C PRO A 125 -11.67 -5.20 15.06
N LEU A 126 -11.29 -5.79 13.93
CA LEU A 126 -10.92 -5.05 12.73
C LEU A 126 -12.13 -4.91 11.81
N GLY A 127 -12.23 -3.78 11.17
CA GLY A 127 -13.25 -3.52 10.16
C GLY A 127 -12.67 -2.88 8.91
N VAL A 128 -13.39 -3.03 7.81
CA VAL A 128 -13.05 -2.34 6.56
C VAL A 128 -13.41 -0.87 6.72
N MET A 129 -12.44 0.00 6.45
CA MET A 129 -12.60 1.45 6.52
C MET A 129 -12.97 2.03 5.16
N GLU A 130 -12.24 1.61 4.12
CA GLU A 130 -12.48 2.08 2.77
C GLU A 130 -12.28 0.98 1.73
N GLU A 131 -13.11 1.06 0.68
CA GLU A 131 -12.96 0.30 -0.55
C GLU A 131 -12.89 1.26 -1.74
N HIS A 132 -11.83 1.13 -2.53
CA HIS A 132 -11.60 1.98 -3.68
C HIS A 132 -11.07 1.15 -4.85
N CYS A 133 -11.86 1.06 -5.92
CA CYS A 133 -11.46 0.38 -7.15
C CYS A 133 -11.01 1.41 -8.20
N THR A 134 -9.78 1.27 -8.65
CA THR A 134 -9.22 2.06 -9.76
C THR A 134 -8.49 1.12 -10.74
N THR A 135 -7.75 1.65 -11.70
CA THR A 135 -6.97 0.83 -12.64
C THR A 135 -5.48 0.98 -12.43
N VAL A 136 -4.72 -0.07 -12.78
CA VAL A 136 -3.25 -0.02 -12.74
C VAL A 136 -2.68 1.15 -13.55
N TYR A 137 -3.33 1.52 -14.65
CA TYR A 137 -2.91 2.64 -15.49
C TYR A 137 -3.04 3.99 -14.79
N LYS A 138 -4.12 4.20 -14.02
CA LYS A 138 -4.31 5.43 -13.24
C LYS A 138 -3.32 5.54 -12.09
N ILE A 139 -2.98 4.44 -11.45
CA ILE A 139 -1.93 4.41 -10.43
C ILE A 139 -0.57 4.76 -11.05
N GLN A 140 -0.24 4.16 -12.20
CA GLN A 140 1.01 4.44 -12.90
C GLN A 140 1.12 5.90 -13.36
N GLU A 141 0.05 6.44 -13.94
CA GLU A 141 -0.05 7.84 -14.35
C GLU A 141 0.17 8.77 -13.15
N ALA A 142 -0.57 8.56 -12.06
CA ALA A 142 -0.48 9.36 -10.85
C ALA A 142 0.91 9.26 -10.21
N PHE A 143 1.50 8.06 -10.15
CA PHE A 143 2.83 7.84 -9.58
C PHE A 143 3.92 8.56 -10.38
N SER A 144 3.83 8.54 -11.71
CA SER A 144 4.82 9.15 -12.60
C SER A 144 4.70 10.68 -12.67
N ALA A 145 3.48 11.22 -12.48
CA ALA A 145 3.23 12.66 -12.56
C ALA A 145 3.58 13.42 -11.26
N MET A 146 3.73 12.71 -10.14
CA MET A 146 3.93 13.35 -8.84
C MET A 146 5.41 13.59 -8.52
N ASN A 147 5.69 14.81 -8.05
CA ASN A 147 7.00 15.20 -7.52
C ASN A 147 8.16 15.05 -8.52
N LEU A 148 7.90 15.30 -9.80
CA LEU A 148 9.00 15.52 -10.74
C LEU A 148 9.70 16.83 -10.36
N PRO A 149 11.04 16.85 -10.25
CA PRO A 149 11.77 18.08 -10.03
C PRO A 149 11.61 19.03 -11.23
N ASP A 150 11.76 20.31 -10.99
CA ASP A 150 11.82 21.31 -12.06
C ASP A 150 12.90 20.94 -13.09
N GLY A 151 12.69 21.36 -14.31
CA GLY A 151 13.69 21.15 -15.37
C GLY A 151 15.06 21.72 -14.98
N ASN A 152 16.12 21.01 -15.34
CA ASN A 152 17.51 21.41 -15.10
C ASN A 152 18.05 21.35 -13.66
N VAL A 153 17.30 20.80 -12.68
CA VAL A 153 17.76 20.66 -11.30
C VAL A 153 19.13 19.98 -11.20
N TYR A 154 19.37 18.92 -11.96
CA TYR A 154 20.67 18.24 -11.99
C TYR A 154 21.77 19.08 -12.60
N ARG A 155 21.50 19.78 -13.72
CA ARG A 155 22.44 20.70 -14.34
C ARG A 155 22.89 21.78 -13.36
N ASP A 156 21.95 22.36 -12.63
CA ASP A 156 22.22 23.45 -11.71
C ASP A 156 22.93 22.95 -10.43
N ALA A 157 22.64 21.74 -10.00
CA ALA A 157 23.40 21.08 -8.93
C ALA A 157 24.83 20.78 -9.32
N ILE A 158 25.06 20.25 -10.52
CA ILE A 158 26.41 19.99 -11.07
C ILE A 158 27.20 21.30 -11.20
N ARG A 159 26.60 22.35 -11.77
CA ARG A 159 27.25 23.67 -11.88
C ARG A 159 27.68 24.20 -10.54
N ARG A 160 26.82 24.16 -9.52
CA ARG A 160 27.16 24.58 -8.16
C ARG A 160 28.34 23.79 -7.58
N SER A 161 28.39 22.48 -7.84
CA SER A 161 29.48 21.63 -7.34
C SER A 161 30.82 21.86 -8.07
N LEU A 162 30.80 22.32 -9.31
CA LEU A 162 32.02 22.53 -10.12
C LEU A 162 32.62 23.94 -9.94
N TYR A 163 31.79 24.91 -9.56
CA TYR A 163 32.18 26.33 -9.55
C TYR A 163 32.14 26.96 -8.14
N ASN A 164 31.90 26.17 -7.09
CA ASN A 164 32.14 26.50 -5.69
C ASN A 164 33.39 25.76 -5.20
#